data_588d98fbf8fece9da3fca3475afad756
#
_entry.id   588d98fbf8fece9da3fca3475afad756
#
_cell.length_a   1.000
_cell.length_b   1.000
_cell.length_c   1.000
_cell.angle_alpha   90.00
_cell.angle_beta   90.00
_cell.angle_gamma   90.00
#
_symmetry.space_group_name_H-M   'P 1'
#
loop_
_entity.id
_entity.type
_entity.pdbx_description
1 polymer ?
#
loop_
_entity_poly.entity_id
_entity_poly.type
_entity_poly.pdbx_seq_one_letter_code
_entity_poly.pdbx_strand_id
1 'polypeptide(L)'
;MGGRSDGDFSIEGEQLHFAGRTNTRGGGFSSIRTGPMLADLSQHDGIRLHVKGDGRTYTWRLSTTARWRGREISYWADFVTLDGDWSVVDIPFSRFVPRFRGMPLDGPVLDTTRITGMGLMIYDKQDGAFDLRMSSVNAYSARAAFSLAQFRWNNRVLVVSAPDGNDENFKEQLLAVEMSAAEFADRDMVLVTLIDDSGSTAGDRDLTNQETAATREALRIEPDSFAIRLIGKDGSVKLSDETAAPMSEIYALIDTMPMRKQETADRL
;
A
#
# COMPACT_ATOMS: atom_id res chain seq x y z
N MET A 1 17.12 -25.79 25.84
CA MET A 1 18.10 -25.48 24.78
C MET A 1 19.00 -24.40 25.33
N GLY A 2 20.26 -24.73 25.61
CA GLY A 2 21.16 -23.86 26.34
C GLY A 2 21.99 -22.95 25.44
N GLY A 3 21.38 -21.92 24.89
CA GLY A 3 22.13 -20.82 24.28
C GLY A 3 22.77 -19.95 25.35
N ARG A 4 23.93 -19.33 25.07
CA ARG A 4 24.60 -18.36 25.92
C ARG A 4 24.23 -16.92 25.62
N SER A 5 23.21 -16.73 24.75
CA SER A 5 22.63 -15.41 24.47
C SER A 5 21.72 -15.03 25.63
N ASP A 6 21.81 -13.78 26.01
CA ASP A 6 20.96 -13.14 27.01
C ASP A 6 20.22 -11.99 26.38
N GLY A 7 18.95 -11.82 26.70
CA GLY A 7 18.15 -10.73 26.17
C GLY A 7 16.79 -10.68 26.85
N ASP A 8 16.39 -9.47 27.17
CA ASP A 8 15.16 -9.17 27.87
C ASP A 8 14.42 -8.00 27.18
N PHE A 9 13.19 -7.75 27.61
CA PHE A 9 12.41 -6.61 27.12
C PHE A 9 11.82 -5.81 28.28
N SER A 10 11.64 -4.53 28.02
CA SER A 10 10.87 -3.63 28.89
C SER A 10 9.86 -2.85 28.06
N ILE A 11 8.86 -2.30 28.73
CA ILE A 11 7.95 -1.32 28.17
C ILE A 11 8.26 0.02 28.82
N GLU A 12 8.72 0.97 28.05
CA GLU A 12 9.09 2.32 28.47
C GLU A 12 8.11 3.32 27.85
N GLY A 13 7.12 3.76 28.61
CA GLY A 13 5.98 4.50 28.05
C GLY A 13 5.17 3.61 27.13
N GLU A 14 5.04 4.01 25.87
CA GLU A 14 4.34 3.24 24.81
C GLU A 14 5.31 2.49 23.89
N GLN A 15 6.58 2.39 24.25
CA GLN A 15 7.60 1.75 23.43
C GLN A 15 8.06 0.43 24.04
N LEU A 16 8.15 -0.60 23.21
CA LEU A 16 8.85 -1.82 23.52
C LEU A 16 10.36 -1.58 23.35
N HIS A 17 11.16 -1.92 24.36
CA HIS A 17 12.61 -1.98 24.26
C HIS A 17 13.05 -3.43 24.41
N PHE A 18 13.73 -3.96 23.41
CA PHE A 18 14.27 -5.32 23.37
C PHE A 18 15.78 -5.26 23.17
N ALA A 19 16.50 -5.63 24.21
CA ALA A 19 17.97 -5.50 24.23
C ALA A 19 18.64 -6.71 24.88
N GLY A 20 19.93 -6.85 24.65
CA GLY A 20 20.71 -7.92 25.22
C GLY A 20 22.03 -8.19 24.52
N ARG A 21 22.46 -9.45 24.56
CA ARG A 21 23.70 -9.88 23.91
C ARG A 21 23.54 -11.26 23.27
N THR A 22 23.86 -11.37 22.00
CA THR A 22 23.92 -12.64 21.28
C THR A 22 25.29 -13.30 21.42
N ASN A 23 25.28 -14.63 21.52
CA ASN A 23 26.46 -15.47 21.51
C ASN A 23 26.22 -16.69 20.62
N THR A 24 26.91 -16.76 19.49
CA THR A 24 26.71 -17.79 18.45
C THR A 24 27.20 -19.17 18.86
N ARG A 25 28.06 -19.26 19.90
CA ARG A 25 28.53 -20.55 20.44
C ARG A 25 27.40 -21.23 21.21
N GLY A 26 26.69 -22.14 20.53
CA GLY A 26 25.55 -22.88 21.10
C GLY A 26 24.18 -22.42 20.60
N GLY A 27 24.11 -21.73 19.46
CA GLY A 27 22.84 -21.42 18.76
C GLY A 27 22.26 -20.05 19.08
N GLY A 28 23.10 -19.07 19.24
CA GLY A 28 22.86 -17.68 19.64
C GLY A 28 21.67 -16.95 19.02
N PHE A 29 20.58 -16.88 19.77
CA PHE A 29 19.44 -16.02 19.46
C PHE A 29 18.79 -15.55 20.77
N SER A 30 18.05 -14.46 20.69
CA SER A 30 17.09 -14.03 21.71
C SER A 30 15.73 -13.76 21.06
N SER A 31 14.65 -14.02 21.75
CA SER A 31 13.30 -13.79 21.19
C SER A 31 12.26 -13.51 22.25
N ILE A 32 11.35 -12.61 21.93
CA ILE A 32 10.15 -12.31 22.68
C ILE A 32 8.91 -12.63 21.85
N ARG A 33 7.77 -12.84 22.51
CA ARG A 33 6.53 -13.23 21.85
C ARG A 33 5.33 -12.64 22.58
N THR A 34 4.26 -12.40 21.82
CA THR A 34 2.96 -12.13 22.42
C THR A 34 2.43 -13.37 23.15
N GLY A 35 1.54 -13.16 24.11
CA GLY A 35 0.61 -14.22 24.53
C GLY A 35 -0.29 -14.70 23.38
N PRO A 36 -1.14 -15.71 23.63
CA PRO A 36 -2.14 -16.14 22.66
C PRO A 36 -3.01 -14.97 22.19
N MET A 37 -3.20 -14.85 20.88
CA MET A 37 -4.04 -13.84 20.24
C MET A 37 -4.83 -14.46 19.11
N LEU A 38 -5.78 -13.74 18.55
CA LEU A 38 -6.45 -14.07 17.32
C LEU A 38 -6.68 -12.79 16.52
N ALA A 39 -6.09 -12.72 15.34
CA ALA A 39 -6.28 -11.62 14.41
C ALA A 39 -6.52 -12.13 13.00
N ASP A 40 -7.48 -11.51 12.30
CA ASP A 40 -7.67 -11.66 10.87
C ASP A 40 -6.99 -10.48 10.16
N LEU A 41 -5.95 -10.81 9.38
CA LEU A 41 -5.18 -9.85 8.60
C LEU A 41 -5.36 -10.05 7.09
N SER A 42 -6.39 -10.79 6.66
CA SER A 42 -6.62 -11.14 5.25
C SER A 42 -6.88 -9.94 4.33
N GLN A 43 -7.31 -8.82 4.89
CA GLN A 43 -7.54 -7.57 4.17
C GLN A 43 -6.27 -6.68 4.07
N HIS A 44 -5.13 -7.19 4.52
CA HIS A 44 -3.86 -6.49 4.54
C HIS A 44 -2.79 -7.25 3.75
N ASP A 45 -1.73 -6.56 3.39
CA ASP A 45 -0.62 -7.12 2.60
C ASP A 45 0.61 -7.46 3.43
N GLY A 46 0.68 -6.96 4.66
CA GLY A 46 1.84 -7.19 5.51
C GLY A 46 1.76 -6.53 6.88
N ILE A 47 2.89 -6.58 7.57
CA ILE A 47 3.11 -5.95 8.88
C ILE A 47 4.02 -4.74 8.70
N ARG A 48 3.61 -3.60 9.24
CA ARG A 48 4.40 -2.36 9.34
C ARG A 48 4.90 -2.18 10.75
N LEU A 49 6.20 -2.03 10.90
CA LEU A 49 6.88 -1.76 12.17
C LEU A 49 7.44 -0.34 12.16
N HIS A 50 7.31 0.38 13.26
CA HIS A 50 8.07 1.61 13.49
C HIS A 50 9.13 1.32 14.55
N VAL A 51 10.39 1.25 14.13
CA VAL A 51 11.51 0.76 14.92
C VAL A 51 12.71 1.69 14.89
N LYS A 52 13.47 1.68 15.96
CA LYS A 52 14.81 2.24 16.07
C LYS A 52 15.74 1.12 16.52
N GLY A 53 16.73 0.78 15.72
CA GLY A 53 17.63 -0.34 15.98
C GLY A 53 19.09 0.09 15.98
N ASP A 54 19.95 -0.88 15.82
CA ASP A 54 21.40 -0.84 15.94
C ASP A 54 22.13 -1.26 14.64
N GLY A 55 21.43 -1.20 13.51
CA GLY A 55 21.96 -1.62 12.20
C GLY A 55 21.95 -3.15 11.99
N ARG A 56 21.52 -3.93 13.00
CA ARG A 56 21.47 -5.39 12.91
C ARG A 56 20.20 -5.89 12.22
N THR A 57 20.19 -7.16 11.83
CA THR A 57 19.05 -7.85 11.24
C THR A 57 18.23 -8.55 12.29
N TYR A 58 16.94 -8.24 12.34
CA TYR A 58 15.97 -8.88 13.21
C TYR A 58 14.99 -9.71 12.40
N THR A 59 14.26 -10.61 13.05
CA THR A 59 13.24 -11.46 12.45
C THR A 59 11.90 -11.18 13.10
N TRP A 60 10.89 -10.81 12.30
CA TRP A 60 9.50 -10.83 12.73
C TRP A 60 8.90 -12.20 12.51
N ARG A 61 8.12 -12.67 13.47
CA ARG A 61 7.56 -14.00 13.46
C ARG A 61 6.04 -13.93 13.59
N LEU A 62 5.36 -14.75 12.79
CA LEU A 62 3.93 -14.98 12.89
C LEU A 62 3.67 -16.45 13.20
N SER A 63 2.68 -16.70 14.05
CA SER A 63 2.14 -18.03 14.34
C SER A 63 0.71 -18.14 13.83
N THR A 64 0.33 -19.32 13.37
CA THR A 64 -1.03 -19.65 12.94
C THR A 64 -1.40 -21.03 13.50
N THR A 65 -2.54 -21.57 13.10
CA THR A 65 -2.91 -22.94 13.43
C THR A 65 -2.20 -24.02 12.57
N ALA A 66 -1.38 -23.59 11.61
CA ALA A 66 -0.69 -24.48 10.70
C ALA A 66 0.28 -25.42 11.41
N ARG A 67 0.33 -26.67 10.93
CA ARG A 67 1.19 -27.70 11.48
C ARG A 67 1.97 -28.40 10.37
N TRP A 68 3.20 -28.77 10.68
CA TRP A 68 4.03 -29.65 9.86
C TRP A 68 4.29 -30.95 10.61
N ARG A 69 3.89 -32.08 10.03
CA ARG A 69 3.97 -33.41 10.68
C ARG A 69 3.39 -33.42 12.10
N GLY A 70 2.23 -32.77 12.29
CA GLY A 70 1.52 -32.67 13.57
C GLY A 70 2.14 -31.68 14.60
N ARG A 71 3.22 -30.97 14.24
CA ARG A 71 3.92 -30.02 15.12
C ARG A 71 3.68 -28.58 14.67
N GLU A 72 3.58 -27.67 15.62
CA GLU A 72 3.43 -26.23 15.37
C GLU A 72 4.65 -25.68 14.62
N ILE A 73 4.37 -24.84 13.63
CA ILE A 73 5.36 -24.10 12.86
C ILE A 73 5.16 -22.60 13.06
N SER A 74 6.13 -21.81 12.66
CA SER A 74 6.01 -20.35 12.62
C SER A 74 6.57 -19.83 11.31
N TYR A 75 6.10 -18.66 10.91
CA TYR A 75 6.50 -17.98 9.68
C TYR A 75 7.45 -16.84 10.04
N TRP A 76 8.59 -16.77 9.39
CA TRP A 76 9.66 -15.84 9.70
C TRP A 76 9.97 -14.94 8.52
N ALA A 77 10.13 -13.66 8.80
CA ALA A 77 10.60 -12.68 7.83
C ALA A 77 11.67 -11.79 8.48
N ASP A 78 12.83 -11.69 7.85
CA ASP A 78 13.93 -10.90 8.34
C ASP A 78 13.79 -9.45 7.87
N PHE A 79 14.21 -8.50 8.72
CA PHE A 79 14.27 -7.07 8.41
C PHE A 79 15.54 -6.45 9.00
N VAL A 80 16.07 -5.44 8.30
CA VAL A 80 17.24 -4.68 8.74
C VAL A 80 16.78 -3.40 9.42
N THR A 81 17.47 -2.98 10.45
CA THR A 81 17.25 -1.71 11.13
C THR A 81 18.30 -0.68 10.76
N LEU A 82 17.98 0.60 10.92
CA LEU A 82 18.97 1.67 10.85
C LEU A 82 19.67 1.83 12.21
N ASP A 83 20.96 2.15 12.19
CA ASP A 83 21.74 2.36 13.41
C ASP A 83 21.37 3.71 14.03
N GLY A 84 20.74 3.64 15.20
CA GLY A 84 20.40 4.80 16.02
C GLY A 84 19.24 5.66 15.52
N ASP A 85 18.59 5.33 14.39
CA ASP A 85 17.49 6.11 13.82
C ASP A 85 16.16 5.37 13.81
N TRP A 86 15.07 6.13 13.95
CA TRP A 86 13.72 5.62 13.73
C TRP A 86 13.45 5.39 12.26
N SER A 87 12.88 4.25 11.94
CA SER A 87 12.48 3.89 10.57
C SER A 87 11.17 3.12 10.53
N VAL A 88 10.48 3.22 9.42
CA VAL A 88 9.32 2.40 9.10
C VAL A 88 9.79 1.22 8.26
N VAL A 89 9.45 0.01 8.71
CA VAL A 89 9.79 -1.23 8.01
C VAL A 89 8.50 -1.94 7.61
N ASP A 90 8.29 -2.10 6.31
CA ASP A 90 7.18 -2.88 5.75
C ASP A 90 7.65 -4.31 5.45
N ILE A 91 6.95 -5.27 6.02
CA ILE A 91 7.21 -6.70 5.85
C ILE A 91 6.01 -7.34 5.16
N PRO A 92 6.01 -7.50 3.82
CA PRO A 92 4.93 -8.14 3.09
C PRO A 92 4.72 -9.60 3.53
N PHE A 93 3.48 -10.06 3.57
CA PHE A 93 3.19 -11.45 3.92
C PHE A 93 3.87 -12.48 3.00
N SER A 94 4.15 -12.11 1.76
CA SER A 94 4.89 -12.93 0.80
C SER A 94 6.35 -13.20 1.20
N ARG A 95 6.93 -12.40 2.12
CA ARG A 95 8.29 -12.62 2.65
C ARG A 95 8.36 -13.62 3.80
N PHE A 96 7.23 -14.04 4.34
CA PHE A 96 7.20 -14.95 5.48
C PHE A 96 7.40 -16.40 5.04
N VAL A 97 8.49 -17.00 5.50
CA VAL A 97 8.86 -18.38 5.20
C VAL A 97 8.48 -19.30 6.37
N PRO A 98 7.72 -20.40 6.14
CA PRO A 98 7.41 -21.35 7.20
C PRO A 98 8.67 -22.03 7.70
N ARG A 99 8.80 -22.15 9.03
CA ARG A 99 9.96 -22.75 9.68
C ARG A 99 9.56 -23.68 10.85
N PHE A 100 10.28 -24.77 10.96
CA PHE A 100 10.23 -25.63 12.13
C PHE A 100 11.60 -25.60 12.82
N ARG A 101 11.68 -25.08 14.04
CA ARG A 101 12.93 -24.96 14.83
C ARG A 101 14.09 -24.30 14.05
N GLY A 102 13.79 -23.27 13.26
CA GLY A 102 14.77 -22.56 12.45
C GLY A 102 15.01 -23.14 11.05
N MET A 103 14.64 -24.39 10.79
CA MET A 103 14.75 -25.01 9.47
C MET A 103 13.62 -24.51 8.56
N PRO A 104 13.93 -23.95 7.38
CA PRO A 104 12.90 -23.58 6.41
C PRO A 104 12.19 -24.82 5.88
N LEU A 105 10.91 -24.67 5.63
CA LEU A 105 10.04 -25.71 5.09
C LEU A 105 9.55 -25.32 3.69
N ASP A 106 9.42 -26.29 2.82
CA ASP A 106 8.55 -26.22 1.66
C ASP A 106 7.16 -26.69 2.15
N GLY A 107 6.41 -25.76 2.74
CA GLY A 107 5.26 -26.08 3.58
C GLY A 107 4.08 -25.15 3.37
N PRO A 108 3.08 -25.18 4.26
CA PRO A 108 1.87 -24.43 4.04
C PRO A 108 2.14 -22.92 3.93
N VAL A 109 1.43 -22.28 3.01
CA VAL A 109 1.42 -20.83 2.88
C VAL A 109 0.86 -20.21 4.17
N LEU A 110 1.32 -19.00 4.51
CA LEU A 110 0.83 -18.25 5.66
C LEU A 110 -0.68 -18.00 5.52
N ASP A 111 -1.45 -18.52 6.45
CA ASP A 111 -2.89 -18.21 6.58
C ASP A 111 -3.05 -16.90 7.38
N THR A 112 -3.32 -15.81 6.68
CA THR A 112 -3.49 -14.49 7.28
C THR A 112 -4.84 -14.28 7.94
N THR A 113 -5.83 -15.18 7.72
CA THR A 113 -7.15 -15.10 8.37
C THR A 113 -7.10 -15.47 9.86
N ARG A 114 -6.03 -16.16 10.30
CA ARG A 114 -5.93 -16.70 11.66
C ARG A 114 -4.52 -16.60 12.22
N ILE A 115 -4.07 -15.38 12.47
CA ILE A 115 -2.82 -15.14 13.19
C ILE A 115 -3.05 -15.39 14.69
N THR A 116 -2.31 -16.33 15.27
CA THR A 116 -2.47 -16.76 16.68
C THR A 116 -1.36 -16.25 17.59
N GLY A 117 -0.35 -15.58 17.04
CA GLY A 117 0.74 -14.98 17.81
C GLY A 117 1.73 -14.25 16.94
N MET A 118 2.44 -13.32 17.55
CA MET A 118 3.53 -12.57 16.93
C MET A 118 4.79 -12.68 17.80
N GLY A 119 5.93 -12.42 17.22
CA GLY A 119 7.18 -12.40 17.97
C GLY A 119 8.29 -11.66 17.24
N LEU A 120 9.19 -11.15 18.03
CA LEU A 120 10.42 -10.49 17.60
C LEU A 120 11.61 -11.34 18.02
N MET A 121 12.59 -11.50 17.15
CA MET A 121 13.78 -12.30 17.40
C MET A 121 14.99 -11.65 16.76
N ILE A 122 16.13 -11.81 17.41
CA ILE A 122 17.43 -11.59 16.79
C ILE A 122 18.12 -12.94 16.58
N TYR A 123 18.46 -13.24 15.32
CA TYR A 123 19.12 -14.49 14.89
C TYR A 123 20.00 -14.25 13.66
N ASP A 124 20.75 -13.18 13.65
CA ASP A 124 21.60 -12.73 12.55
C ASP A 124 22.97 -13.41 12.49
N LYS A 125 23.24 -14.36 13.39
CA LYS A 125 24.49 -15.13 13.53
C LYS A 125 25.72 -14.26 13.82
N GLN A 126 25.51 -13.12 14.46
CA GLN A 126 26.58 -12.24 14.93
C GLN A 126 26.63 -12.24 16.47
N ASP A 127 27.85 -12.24 17.02
CA ASP A 127 28.05 -12.03 18.45
C ASP A 127 28.01 -10.54 18.79
N GLY A 128 27.54 -10.19 19.96
CA GLY A 128 27.58 -8.81 20.43
C GLY A 128 26.30 -8.34 21.04
N ALA A 129 26.30 -7.08 21.47
CA ALA A 129 25.13 -6.41 21.97
C ALA A 129 24.10 -6.23 20.86
N PHE A 130 22.82 -6.16 21.22
CA PHE A 130 21.73 -5.75 20.36
C PHE A 130 20.79 -4.83 21.12
N ASP A 131 20.20 -3.87 20.39
CA ASP A 131 19.26 -2.90 20.94
C ASP A 131 18.22 -2.54 19.88
N LEU A 132 16.95 -2.79 20.19
CA LEU A 132 15.84 -2.43 19.32
C LEU A 132 14.72 -1.82 20.15
N ARG A 133 14.27 -0.64 19.75
CA ARG A 133 13.04 -0.01 20.23
C ARG A 133 11.96 -0.10 19.19
N MET A 134 10.73 -0.29 19.60
CA MET A 134 9.57 -0.36 18.70
C MET A 134 8.41 0.42 19.31
N SER A 135 7.90 1.39 18.57
CA SER A 135 6.77 2.23 19.02
C SER A 135 5.43 1.75 18.47
N SER A 136 5.40 1.03 17.35
CA SER A 136 4.15 0.49 16.82
C SER A 136 4.35 -0.75 15.96
N VAL A 137 3.30 -1.57 15.95
CA VAL A 137 3.10 -2.71 15.03
C VAL A 137 1.70 -2.56 14.44
N ASN A 138 1.61 -2.42 13.13
CA ASN A 138 0.34 -2.28 12.42
C ASN A 138 0.28 -3.27 11.26
N ALA A 139 -0.91 -3.70 10.89
CA ALA A 139 -1.12 -4.27 9.57
C ALA A 139 -1.17 -3.14 8.53
N TYR A 140 -0.61 -3.36 7.35
CA TYR A 140 -0.67 -2.39 6.25
C TYR A 140 -1.22 -3.04 4.98
N SER A 141 -1.86 -2.22 4.16
CA SER A 141 -2.21 -2.60 2.80
C SER A 141 -1.27 -1.86 1.85
N ALA A 142 -0.55 -2.62 1.03
CA ALA A 142 0.28 -2.08 -0.05
C ALA A 142 -0.66 -1.69 -1.19
N ARG A 143 -1.22 -0.50 -1.08
CA ARG A 143 -2.05 0.04 -2.15
C ARG A 143 -1.16 0.19 -3.39
N ALA A 144 -1.50 -0.50 -4.49
CA ALA A 144 -0.82 -0.28 -5.76
C ALA A 144 -0.85 1.22 -6.08
N ALA A 145 0.30 1.81 -6.41
CA ALA A 145 0.37 3.22 -6.78
C ALA A 145 -0.62 3.51 -7.90
N PHE A 146 -1.34 4.63 -7.79
CA PHE A 146 -2.28 5.04 -8.81
C PHE A 146 -1.54 5.36 -10.11
N SER A 147 -2.10 4.91 -11.22
CA SER A 147 -1.65 5.27 -12.56
C SER A 147 -2.84 5.29 -13.50
N LEU A 148 -2.93 6.33 -14.32
CA LEU A 148 -3.92 6.43 -15.39
C LEU A 148 -3.84 5.27 -16.39
N ALA A 149 -2.70 4.60 -16.49
CA ALA A 149 -2.52 3.41 -17.33
C ALA A 149 -3.46 2.24 -16.98
N GLN A 150 -3.96 2.17 -15.75
CA GLN A 150 -4.93 1.14 -15.34
C GLN A 150 -6.26 1.22 -16.09
N PHE A 151 -6.63 2.39 -16.62
CA PHE A 151 -7.85 2.61 -17.39
C PHE A 151 -7.69 2.31 -18.87
N ARG A 152 -6.45 2.12 -19.34
CA ARG A 152 -6.15 1.93 -20.74
C ARG A 152 -6.90 0.72 -21.31
N TRP A 153 -7.46 0.88 -22.47
CA TRP A 153 -8.29 -0.06 -23.22
C TRP A 153 -9.68 -0.32 -22.63
N ASN A 154 -9.91 0.03 -21.36
CA ASN A 154 -11.19 -0.17 -20.68
C ASN A 154 -12.01 1.11 -20.62
N ASN A 155 -11.43 2.19 -20.12
CA ASN A 155 -12.16 3.43 -19.85
C ASN A 155 -11.51 4.64 -20.54
N ARG A 156 -12.34 5.64 -20.82
CA ARG A 156 -11.93 7.01 -21.05
C ARG A 156 -11.87 7.73 -19.71
N VAL A 157 -10.95 8.66 -19.54
CA VAL A 157 -10.80 9.37 -18.28
C VAL A 157 -11.00 10.86 -18.50
N LEU A 158 -11.90 11.46 -17.74
CA LEU A 158 -11.99 12.91 -17.58
C LEU A 158 -11.25 13.27 -16.28
N VAL A 159 -10.11 13.94 -16.41
CA VAL A 159 -9.38 14.52 -15.29
C VAL A 159 -9.83 15.95 -15.11
N VAL A 160 -10.22 16.31 -13.89
CA VAL A 160 -10.58 17.68 -13.48
C VAL A 160 -9.67 18.05 -12.33
N SER A 161 -8.80 19.03 -12.55
CA SER A 161 -7.85 19.54 -11.56
C SER A 161 -8.21 20.96 -11.16
N ALA A 162 -8.04 21.26 -9.88
CA ALA A 162 -8.20 22.63 -9.35
C ALA A 162 -7.29 22.82 -8.13
N PRO A 163 -6.99 24.08 -7.72
CA PRO A 163 -6.25 24.35 -6.49
C PRO A 163 -6.94 23.78 -5.26
N ASP A 164 -8.24 23.95 -5.17
CA ASP A 164 -9.07 23.40 -4.09
C ASP A 164 -10.50 23.09 -4.57
N GLY A 165 -11.29 22.45 -3.70
CA GLY A 165 -12.69 22.07 -3.98
C GLY A 165 -13.67 23.26 -4.03
N ASN A 166 -13.24 24.48 -3.77
CA ASN A 166 -14.08 25.68 -3.82
C ASN A 166 -13.97 26.42 -5.15
N ASP A 167 -13.03 26.06 -6.01
CA ASP A 167 -12.89 26.63 -7.35
C ASP A 167 -14.22 26.57 -8.13
N GLU A 168 -14.60 27.67 -8.75
CA GLU A 168 -15.91 27.77 -9.43
C GLU A 168 -15.99 26.87 -10.67
N ASN A 169 -14.92 26.82 -11.48
CA ASN A 169 -14.86 25.96 -12.67
C ASN A 169 -14.90 24.48 -12.25
N PHE A 170 -14.26 24.12 -11.13
CA PHE A 170 -14.28 22.78 -10.60
C PHE A 170 -15.71 22.35 -10.23
N LYS A 171 -16.42 23.17 -9.47
CA LYS A 171 -17.81 22.90 -9.10
C LYS A 171 -18.74 22.82 -10.29
N GLU A 172 -18.58 23.75 -11.26
CA GLU A 172 -19.35 23.76 -12.50
C GLU A 172 -19.12 22.46 -13.31
N GLN A 173 -17.85 22.05 -13.45
CA GLN A 173 -17.53 20.83 -14.20
C GLN A 173 -18.06 19.57 -13.51
N LEU A 174 -17.94 19.47 -12.19
CA LEU A 174 -18.47 18.33 -11.43
C LEU A 174 -20.00 18.23 -11.56
N LEU A 175 -20.70 19.36 -11.42
CA LEU A 175 -22.14 19.41 -11.57
C LEU A 175 -22.57 18.97 -12.99
N ALA A 176 -21.84 19.43 -14.02
CA ALA A 176 -22.13 19.03 -15.41
C ALA A 176 -21.91 17.53 -15.65
N VAL A 177 -20.91 16.92 -15.02
CA VAL A 177 -20.71 15.45 -15.03
C VAL A 177 -21.87 14.74 -14.35
N GLU A 178 -22.26 15.19 -13.15
CA GLU A 178 -23.35 14.58 -12.39
C GLU A 178 -24.67 14.64 -13.15
N MET A 179 -25.00 15.80 -13.76
CA MET A 179 -26.24 15.98 -14.53
C MET A 179 -26.30 15.12 -15.79
N SER A 180 -25.17 14.64 -16.28
CA SER A 180 -25.05 13.81 -17.49
C SER A 180 -24.48 12.40 -17.19
N ALA A 181 -24.74 11.88 -15.98
CA ALA A 181 -24.18 10.61 -15.52
C ALA A 181 -24.48 9.41 -16.42
N ALA A 182 -25.67 9.37 -17.04
CA ALA A 182 -26.03 8.29 -17.96
C ALA A 182 -25.20 8.31 -19.25
N GLU A 183 -25.00 9.48 -19.86
CA GLU A 183 -24.19 9.70 -21.05
C GLU A 183 -22.69 9.48 -20.76
N PHE A 184 -22.25 9.84 -19.54
CA PHE A 184 -20.91 9.60 -19.03
C PHE A 184 -20.62 8.09 -18.94
N ALA A 185 -21.54 7.35 -18.32
CA ALA A 185 -21.44 5.89 -18.18
C ALA A 185 -21.52 5.17 -19.55
N ASP A 186 -22.40 5.61 -20.46
CA ASP A 186 -22.53 5.03 -21.81
C ASP A 186 -21.23 5.11 -22.63
N ARG A 187 -20.35 6.06 -22.30
CA ARG A 187 -19.05 6.24 -22.96
C ARG A 187 -17.88 5.62 -22.17
N ASP A 188 -18.17 4.73 -21.22
CA ASP A 188 -17.18 4.08 -20.34
C ASP A 188 -16.21 5.10 -19.72
N MET A 189 -16.73 6.22 -19.23
CA MET A 189 -15.90 7.28 -18.67
C MET A 189 -15.68 7.07 -17.16
N VAL A 190 -14.51 7.46 -16.68
CA VAL A 190 -14.15 7.57 -15.26
C VAL A 190 -13.75 9.01 -14.99
N LEU A 191 -14.26 9.55 -13.88
CA LEU A 191 -13.85 10.86 -13.38
C LEU A 191 -12.64 10.69 -12.46
N VAL A 192 -11.62 11.52 -12.68
CA VAL A 192 -10.48 11.70 -11.78
C VAL A 192 -10.43 13.15 -11.35
N THR A 193 -10.52 13.40 -10.05
CA THR A 193 -10.40 14.75 -9.48
C THR A 193 -9.03 14.92 -8.84
N LEU A 194 -8.38 16.05 -9.09
CA LEU A 194 -7.08 16.38 -8.52
C LEU A 194 -7.20 17.73 -7.81
N ILE A 195 -7.28 17.71 -6.48
CA ILE A 195 -7.33 18.92 -5.64
C ILE A 195 -6.29 18.79 -4.53
N ASP A 196 -5.79 19.95 -4.02
CA ASP A 196 -4.91 19.94 -2.88
C ASP A 196 -5.70 19.71 -1.58
N ASP A 197 -5.04 19.53 -0.46
CA ASP A 197 -5.60 19.36 0.89
C ASP A 197 -6.58 18.19 1.11
N SER A 198 -6.39 17.06 0.42
CA SER A 198 -7.23 15.87 0.52
C SER A 198 -8.62 15.97 -0.16
N GLY A 199 -8.97 14.98 -0.93
CA GLY A 199 -10.24 14.91 -1.67
C GLY A 199 -10.05 14.59 -3.16
N SER A 200 -8.82 14.40 -3.61
CA SER A 200 -8.55 13.85 -4.95
C SER A 200 -9.04 12.42 -5.05
N THR A 201 -9.74 12.12 -6.15
CA THR A 201 -10.34 10.79 -6.35
C THR A 201 -10.10 10.26 -7.77
N ALA A 202 -10.21 8.96 -7.94
CA ALA A 202 -10.26 8.31 -9.25
C ALA A 202 -11.38 7.25 -9.23
N GLY A 203 -12.57 7.62 -9.71
CA GLY A 203 -13.80 6.89 -9.43
C GLY A 203 -14.03 6.81 -7.91
N ASP A 204 -14.21 5.59 -7.38
CA ASP A 204 -14.43 5.36 -5.94
C ASP A 204 -13.14 5.31 -5.11
N ARG A 205 -11.98 5.56 -5.71
CA ARG A 205 -10.69 5.50 -5.04
C ARG A 205 -10.21 6.89 -4.65
N ASP A 206 -9.94 7.14 -3.36
CA ASP A 206 -9.20 8.33 -2.93
C ASP A 206 -7.74 8.28 -3.37
N LEU A 207 -7.17 9.38 -3.77
CA LEU A 207 -5.76 9.52 -4.11
C LEU A 207 -4.98 10.16 -2.95
N THR A 208 -3.75 9.70 -2.75
CA THR A 208 -2.81 10.37 -1.84
C THR A 208 -2.26 11.64 -2.49
N ASN A 209 -1.74 12.57 -1.69
CA ASN A 209 -1.10 13.80 -2.19
C ASN A 209 0.05 13.47 -3.17
N GLN A 210 0.80 12.39 -2.93
CA GLN A 210 1.86 11.94 -3.83
C GLN A 210 1.30 11.44 -5.16
N GLU A 211 0.21 10.68 -5.16
CA GLU A 211 -0.47 10.19 -6.38
C GLU A 211 -1.10 11.36 -7.17
N THR A 212 -1.67 12.34 -6.47
CA THR A 212 -2.21 13.58 -7.06
C THR A 212 -1.10 14.38 -7.75
N ALA A 213 0.00 14.65 -7.06
CA ALA A 213 1.14 15.39 -7.61
C ALA A 213 1.76 14.66 -8.82
N ALA A 214 1.99 13.35 -8.72
CA ALA A 214 2.52 12.55 -9.83
C ALA A 214 1.59 12.54 -11.05
N THR A 215 0.26 12.55 -10.83
CA THR A 215 -0.73 12.59 -11.92
C THR A 215 -0.75 13.95 -12.61
N ARG A 216 -0.68 15.06 -11.85
CA ARG A 216 -0.54 16.41 -12.39
C ARG A 216 0.73 16.56 -13.23
N GLU A 217 1.86 16.10 -12.70
CA GLU A 217 3.14 16.13 -13.42
C GLU A 217 3.07 15.37 -14.75
N ALA A 218 2.51 14.15 -14.75
CA ALA A 218 2.35 13.33 -15.96
C ALA A 218 1.46 13.99 -17.02
N LEU A 219 0.46 14.79 -16.61
CA LEU A 219 -0.47 15.50 -17.46
C LEU A 219 -0.08 16.96 -17.73
N ARG A 220 1.04 17.44 -17.17
CA ARG A 220 1.52 18.81 -17.26
C ARG A 220 0.45 19.82 -16.81
N ILE A 221 -0.13 19.59 -15.63
CA ILE A 221 -1.11 20.44 -14.99
C ILE A 221 -0.42 21.17 -13.84
N GLU A 222 -0.52 22.49 -13.82
CA GLU A 222 -0.01 23.31 -12.72
C GLU A 222 -0.91 23.18 -11.48
N PRO A 223 -0.33 23.05 -10.26
CA PRO A 223 -1.12 22.86 -9.04
C PRO A 223 -2.11 23.98 -8.74
N ASP A 224 -1.73 25.22 -9.00
CA ASP A 224 -2.49 26.42 -8.63
C ASP A 224 -3.52 26.84 -9.71
N SER A 225 -3.81 25.97 -10.69
CA SER A 225 -4.73 26.30 -11.78
C SER A 225 -5.81 25.24 -11.98
N PHE A 226 -6.96 25.70 -12.48
CA PHE A 226 -7.98 24.79 -12.99
C PHE A 226 -7.53 24.20 -14.33
N ALA A 227 -7.77 22.94 -14.52
CA ALA A 227 -7.54 22.27 -15.82
C ALA A 227 -8.42 21.03 -15.98
N ILE A 228 -8.83 20.78 -17.23
CA ILE A 228 -9.41 19.50 -17.64
C ILE A 228 -8.51 18.78 -18.65
N ARG A 229 -8.50 17.46 -18.60
CA ARG A 229 -7.84 16.60 -19.59
C ARG A 229 -8.77 15.43 -19.91
N LEU A 230 -9.13 15.26 -21.16
CA LEU A 230 -9.80 14.06 -21.63
C LEU A 230 -8.77 13.06 -22.15
N ILE A 231 -8.77 11.86 -21.63
CA ILE A 231 -7.86 10.78 -22.02
C ILE A 231 -8.68 9.68 -22.69
N GLY A 232 -8.28 9.30 -23.90
CA GLY A 232 -8.91 8.20 -24.64
C GLY A 232 -8.57 6.82 -24.06
N LYS A 233 -9.29 5.78 -24.48
CA LYS A 233 -8.98 4.38 -24.11
C LYS A 233 -7.58 3.93 -24.54
N ASP A 234 -6.97 4.58 -25.54
CA ASP A 234 -5.59 4.35 -25.95
C ASP A 234 -4.55 4.97 -24.99
N GLY A 235 -5.00 5.71 -23.97
CA GLY A 235 -4.16 6.38 -22.98
C GLY A 235 -3.60 7.73 -23.44
N SER A 236 -3.95 8.22 -24.63
CA SER A 236 -3.49 9.53 -25.09
C SER A 236 -4.47 10.65 -24.71
N VAL A 237 -3.94 11.85 -24.43
CA VAL A 237 -4.75 13.05 -24.17
C VAL A 237 -5.43 13.50 -25.46
N LYS A 238 -6.74 13.70 -25.43
CA LYS A 238 -7.60 14.09 -26.57
C LYS A 238 -8.10 15.52 -26.45
N LEU A 239 -8.24 16.03 -25.22
CA LEU A 239 -8.63 17.41 -24.94
C LEU A 239 -7.77 17.93 -23.78
N SER A 240 -7.36 19.17 -23.88
CA SER A 240 -6.73 19.94 -22.80
C SER A 240 -7.34 21.31 -22.79
N ASP A 241 -7.92 21.71 -21.66
CA ASP A 241 -8.51 23.02 -21.46
C ASP A 241 -8.20 23.52 -20.05
N GLU A 242 -8.18 24.82 -19.87
CA GLU A 242 -7.94 25.53 -18.61
C GLU A 242 -9.24 26.20 -18.08
N THR A 243 -10.38 25.87 -18.67
CA THR A 243 -11.71 26.31 -18.25
C THR A 243 -12.69 25.15 -18.26
N ALA A 244 -13.80 25.27 -17.55
CA ALA A 244 -14.86 24.28 -17.57
C ALA A 244 -15.44 24.15 -18.99
N ALA A 245 -15.61 22.93 -19.45
CA ALA A 245 -16.11 22.63 -20.79
C ALA A 245 -17.51 21.98 -20.72
N PRO A 246 -18.44 22.39 -21.60
CA PRO A 246 -19.74 21.72 -21.67
C PRO A 246 -19.58 20.23 -21.95
N MET A 247 -20.27 19.37 -21.21
CA MET A 247 -20.21 17.91 -21.40
C MET A 247 -20.65 17.49 -22.82
N SER A 248 -21.54 18.25 -23.44
CA SER A 248 -21.97 18.01 -24.85
C SER A 248 -20.78 18.09 -25.84
N GLU A 249 -19.84 19.00 -25.62
CA GLU A 249 -18.63 19.12 -26.45
C GLU A 249 -17.67 17.96 -26.24
N ILE A 250 -17.47 17.58 -24.96
CA ILE A 250 -16.66 16.41 -24.59
C ILE A 250 -17.25 15.13 -25.22
N TYR A 251 -18.55 14.95 -25.12
CA TYR A 251 -19.23 13.78 -25.70
C TYR A 251 -19.17 13.79 -27.24
N ALA A 252 -19.39 14.95 -27.86
CA ALA A 252 -19.28 15.07 -29.34
C ALA A 252 -17.87 14.68 -29.82
N LEU A 253 -16.83 15.12 -29.09
CA LEU A 253 -15.44 14.72 -29.39
C LEU A 253 -15.26 13.20 -29.25
N ILE A 254 -15.73 12.60 -28.15
CA ILE A 254 -15.64 11.15 -27.92
C ILE A 254 -16.33 10.38 -29.03
N ASP A 255 -17.51 10.80 -29.46
CA ASP A 255 -18.32 10.11 -30.48
C ASP A 255 -17.67 10.15 -31.88
N THR A 256 -16.69 11.02 -32.11
CA THR A 256 -15.84 10.99 -33.30
C THR A 256 -14.75 9.93 -33.30
N MET A 257 -14.38 9.42 -32.08
CA MET A 257 -13.25 8.51 -31.94
C MET A 257 -13.50 7.13 -32.56
N PRO A 258 -12.48 6.52 -33.20
CA PRO A 258 -12.65 5.22 -33.86
C PRO A 258 -13.18 4.11 -32.95
N MET A 259 -12.65 3.99 -31.75
CA MET A 259 -13.10 2.95 -30.79
C MET A 259 -14.55 3.16 -30.37
N ARG A 260 -14.99 4.42 -30.17
CA ARG A 260 -16.41 4.71 -29.85
C ARG A 260 -17.35 4.35 -30.99
N LYS A 261 -16.96 4.65 -32.25
CA LYS A 261 -17.74 4.27 -33.43
C LYS A 261 -17.91 2.76 -33.54
N GLN A 262 -16.87 2.01 -33.22
CA GLN A 262 -16.94 0.55 -33.18
C GLN A 262 -17.84 0.05 -32.06
N GLU A 263 -17.71 0.59 -30.84
CA GLU A 263 -18.56 0.25 -29.69
C GLU A 263 -20.04 0.46 -29.98
N THR A 264 -20.39 1.54 -30.68
CA THR A 264 -21.79 1.82 -31.08
C THR A 264 -22.27 0.92 -32.22
N ALA A 265 -21.41 0.54 -33.14
CA ALA A 265 -21.75 -0.39 -34.22
C ALA A 265 -21.98 -1.83 -33.69
N ASP A 266 -21.22 -2.26 -32.71
CA ASP A 266 -21.34 -3.60 -32.13
C ASP A 266 -22.59 -3.76 -31.22
N ARG A 267 -23.27 -2.65 -30.88
CA ARG A 267 -24.51 -2.64 -30.07
C ARG A 267 -25.80 -2.63 -30.92
N LEU A 268 -25.67 -2.44 -32.23
CA LEU A 268 -26.80 -2.44 -33.22
C LEU A 268 -26.96 -3.81 -33.86
#